data_f6c7b58c343e3da49729fde215fe7c14
#
_entry.id   f6c7b58c343e3da49729fde215fe7c14
#
_cell.length_a   1.000
_cell.length_b   1.000
_cell.length_c   1.000
_cell.angle_alpha   90.00
_cell.angle_beta   90.00
_cell.angle_gamma   90.00
#
_symmetry.space_group_name_H-M   'P 1'
#
loop_
_entity.id
_entity.type
_entity.pdbx_description
1 polymer ?
#
loop_
_entity_poly.entity_id
_entity_poly.type
_entity_poly.pdbx_seq_one_letter_code
_entity_poly.pdbx_strand_id
1 'polypeptide(L)'
;MGNWFGRHRDELTKYARIRVDIPNSLDDIWGIDIKKQSARIPATIRKRLTRAVDEAMDIAIKAQKFRGRVDTEDDKIDYIWLPIKTREEQHTFVINRDAQIFDLIRSKVDDETWARIDMVLEEIEGALPYQQIYIDKSQNRIADTVDTERIAEIEAKARILISMAAAMGDSDKASIIERLFNSEPFNNFPELKVKLLEE
;
A
#
# COMPACT_ATOMS: atom_id res chain seq x y z
N MET A 1 9.80 -14.78 23.97
CA MET A 1 8.57 -13.96 23.91
C MET A 1 7.44 -14.86 23.41
N GLY A 2 6.40 -15.08 24.23
CA GLY A 2 5.36 -16.04 23.89
C GLY A 2 4.40 -15.51 22.83
N ASN A 3 3.95 -16.42 21.95
CA ASN A 3 2.87 -16.14 21.03
C ASN A 3 1.56 -15.99 21.80
N TRP A 4 1.00 -14.80 21.88
CA TRP A 4 -0.27 -14.55 22.52
C TRP A 4 -1.41 -15.15 21.68
N PHE A 5 -2.22 -15.99 22.27
CA PHE A 5 -3.35 -16.68 21.62
C PHE A 5 -2.97 -17.52 20.38
N GLY A 6 -1.71 -17.98 20.28
CA GLY A 6 -1.25 -18.76 19.12
C GLY A 6 -1.06 -17.94 17.84
N ARG A 7 -1.10 -16.61 17.92
CA ARG A 7 -0.90 -15.72 16.77
C ARG A 7 0.55 -15.33 16.64
N HIS A 8 1.08 -15.38 15.41
CA HIS A 8 2.39 -14.84 15.07
C HIS A 8 2.34 -13.32 15.12
N ARG A 9 3.40 -12.72 15.66
CA ARG A 9 3.62 -11.30 15.56
C ARG A 9 4.31 -11.04 14.22
N ASP A 10 3.62 -10.36 13.33
CA ASP A 10 4.13 -9.92 12.04
C ASP A 10 4.04 -8.39 11.90
N GLU A 11 4.54 -7.86 10.79
CA GLU A 11 4.53 -6.44 10.51
C GLU A 11 3.12 -5.85 10.41
N LEU A 12 2.14 -6.62 9.94
CA LEU A 12 0.76 -6.15 9.79
C LEU A 12 0.05 -6.03 11.13
N THR A 13 0.40 -6.90 12.09
CA THR A 13 -0.25 -6.98 13.39
C THR A 13 0.50 -6.26 14.52
N LYS A 14 1.74 -5.80 14.26
CA LYS A 14 2.59 -5.13 15.29
C LYS A 14 1.95 -3.88 15.92
N TYR A 15 1.01 -3.25 15.25
CA TYR A 15 0.31 -2.05 15.73
C TYR A 15 -0.97 -2.35 16.49
N ALA A 16 -1.45 -3.59 16.48
CA ALA A 16 -2.60 -3.97 17.30
C ALA A 16 -2.28 -3.78 18.79
N ARG A 17 -3.13 -3.10 19.51
CA ARG A 17 -3.02 -2.87 20.95
C ARG A 17 -4.35 -3.23 21.60
N ILE A 18 -4.28 -4.09 22.60
CA ILE A 18 -5.43 -4.54 23.37
C ILE A 18 -5.14 -4.30 24.83
N ARG A 19 -6.01 -3.55 25.46
CA ARG A 19 -5.95 -3.31 26.90
C ARG A 19 -7.03 -4.14 27.58
N VAL A 20 -6.65 -4.89 28.62
CA VAL A 20 -7.57 -5.64 29.46
C VAL A 20 -7.44 -5.12 30.88
N ASP A 21 -8.49 -4.49 31.37
CA ASP A 21 -8.54 -4.00 32.75
C ASP A 21 -9.15 -5.08 33.63
N ILE A 22 -8.41 -5.50 34.65
CA ILE A 22 -8.80 -6.56 35.58
C ILE A 22 -8.96 -5.92 36.96
N PRO A 23 -10.17 -5.94 37.56
CA PRO A 23 -10.34 -5.51 38.93
C PRO A 23 -9.56 -6.39 39.90
N ASN A 24 -8.97 -5.79 40.94
CA ASN A 24 -8.20 -6.55 41.95
C ASN A 24 -8.99 -7.68 42.62
N SER A 25 -10.32 -7.55 42.66
CA SER A 25 -11.21 -8.63 43.19
C SER A 25 -11.19 -9.91 42.36
N LEU A 26 -10.61 -9.92 41.18
CA LEU A 26 -10.49 -11.05 40.26
C LEU A 26 -9.06 -11.59 40.16
N ASP A 27 -8.12 -11.10 40.97
CA ASP A 27 -6.72 -11.50 40.91
C ASP A 27 -6.54 -13.02 41.07
N ASP A 28 -7.29 -13.65 41.98
CA ASP A 28 -7.27 -15.11 42.19
C ASP A 28 -7.74 -15.87 40.96
N ILE A 29 -8.81 -15.40 40.29
CA ILE A 29 -9.37 -16.05 39.10
C ILE A 29 -8.42 -15.95 37.91
N TRP A 30 -7.69 -14.86 37.80
CA TRP A 30 -6.70 -14.63 36.78
C TRP A 30 -5.31 -15.19 37.12
N GLY A 31 -5.16 -15.74 38.34
CA GLY A 31 -3.90 -16.28 38.84
C GLY A 31 -2.79 -15.23 38.78
N ILE A 32 -3.12 -13.97 39.09
CA ILE A 32 -2.16 -12.86 39.11
C ILE A 32 -1.32 -12.98 40.37
N ASP A 33 0.00 -13.06 40.22
CA ASP A 33 0.90 -13.09 41.36
C ASP A 33 1.05 -11.72 42.02
N ILE A 34 1.57 -11.70 43.27
CA ILE A 34 1.77 -10.46 44.05
C ILE A 34 2.66 -9.44 43.30
N LYS A 35 3.58 -9.93 42.47
CA LYS A 35 4.47 -9.06 41.67
C LYS A 35 3.86 -8.65 40.33
N LYS A 36 2.63 -9.10 40.03
CA LYS A 36 1.90 -8.80 38.76
C LYS A 36 2.70 -9.08 37.48
N GLN A 37 3.59 -10.08 37.54
CA GLN A 37 4.46 -10.46 36.41
C GLN A 37 3.81 -11.48 35.46
N SER A 38 2.79 -12.19 35.95
CA SER A 38 2.07 -13.17 35.15
C SER A 38 0.58 -13.10 35.41
N ALA A 39 -0.21 -13.40 34.40
CA ALA A 39 -1.65 -13.57 34.50
C ALA A 39 -2.10 -14.77 33.65
N ARG A 40 -3.02 -15.57 34.17
CA ARG A 40 -3.61 -16.68 33.39
C ARG A 40 -5.03 -16.32 33.01
N ILE A 41 -5.27 -16.39 31.69
CA ILE A 41 -6.59 -16.08 31.16
C ILE A 41 -7.58 -17.18 31.56
N PRO A 42 -8.66 -16.85 32.28
CA PRO A 42 -9.71 -17.84 32.64
C PRO A 42 -10.35 -18.40 31.36
N ALA A 43 -10.64 -19.72 31.39
CA ALA A 43 -11.22 -20.44 30.26
C ALA A 43 -12.56 -19.82 29.81
N THR A 44 -13.35 -19.31 30.78
CA THR A 44 -14.67 -18.72 30.55
C THR A 44 -14.64 -17.49 29.63
N ILE A 45 -13.59 -16.68 29.70
CA ILE A 45 -13.47 -15.46 28.89
C ILE A 45 -12.52 -15.60 27.69
N ARG A 46 -11.78 -16.70 27.62
CA ARG A 46 -10.77 -16.95 26.61
C ARG A 46 -11.32 -16.76 25.18
N LYS A 47 -12.49 -17.33 24.90
CA LYS A 47 -13.15 -17.21 23.58
C LYS A 47 -13.50 -15.76 23.22
N ARG A 48 -13.96 -14.98 24.21
CA ARG A 48 -14.30 -13.55 23.98
C ARG A 48 -13.06 -12.72 23.74
N LEU A 49 -11.99 -12.97 24.51
CA LEU A 49 -10.69 -12.29 24.29
C LEU A 49 -10.07 -12.66 22.96
N THR A 50 -10.13 -13.94 22.55
CA THR A 50 -9.64 -14.35 21.23
C THR A 50 -10.34 -13.58 20.12
N ARG A 51 -11.68 -13.44 20.19
CA ARG A 51 -12.43 -12.66 19.21
C ARG A 51 -12.01 -11.19 19.20
N ALA A 52 -11.87 -10.55 20.37
CA ALA A 52 -11.41 -9.18 20.45
C ALA A 52 -9.97 -8.98 19.90
N VAL A 53 -9.10 -9.99 20.11
CA VAL A 53 -7.76 -10.02 19.50
C VAL A 53 -7.85 -10.09 17.99
N ASP A 54 -8.68 -10.99 17.45
CA ASP A 54 -8.86 -11.15 16.01
C ASP A 54 -9.41 -9.87 15.38
N GLU A 55 -10.42 -9.25 15.98
CA GLU A 55 -10.99 -7.96 15.52
C GLU A 55 -9.95 -6.84 15.53
N ALA A 56 -9.15 -6.72 16.61
CA ALA A 56 -8.10 -5.70 16.68
C ALA A 56 -6.97 -5.94 15.65
N MET A 57 -6.64 -7.20 15.38
CA MET A 57 -5.66 -7.56 14.35
C MET A 57 -6.20 -7.25 12.96
N ASP A 58 -7.47 -7.57 12.69
CA ASP A 58 -8.11 -7.25 11.41
C ASP A 58 -8.14 -5.75 11.15
N ILE A 59 -8.43 -4.95 12.17
CA ILE A 59 -8.37 -3.48 12.07
C ILE A 59 -6.95 -3.01 11.77
N ALA A 60 -5.94 -3.56 12.48
CA ALA A 60 -4.54 -3.21 12.25
C ALA A 60 -4.07 -3.59 10.84
N ILE A 61 -4.46 -4.77 10.35
CA ILE A 61 -4.18 -5.24 8.99
C ILE A 61 -4.84 -4.33 7.96
N LYS A 62 -6.13 -3.99 8.15
CA LYS A 62 -6.83 -3.05 7.27
C LYS A 62 -6.12 -1.70 7.24
N ALA A 63 -5.82 -1.12 8.39
CA ALA A 63 -5.12 0.16 8.48
C ALA A 63 -3.74 0.14 7.79
N GLN A 64 -3.04 -1.00 7.81
CA GLN A 64 -1.76 -1.17 7.11
C GLN A 64 -1.96 -1.35 5.59
N LYS A 65 -2.95 -2.14 5.19
CA LYS A 65 -3.30 -2.32 3.76
C LYS A 65 -3.71 -1.00 3.13
N PHE A 66 -4.40 -0.14 3.88
CA PHE A 66 -4.85 1.18 3.43
C PHE A 66 -3.79 2.28 3.55
N ARG A 67 -2.70 2.07 4.31
CA ARG A 67 -1.57 3.02 4.29
C ARG A 67 -0.79 3.04 2.98
N GLY A 68 -0.90 2.00 2.16
CA GLY A 68 -0.39 1.98 0.77
C GLY A 68 -1.41 2.47 -0.26
N ARG A 69 -2.68 2.51 0.09
CA ARG A 69 -3.77 3.18 -0.60
C ARG A 69 -4.27 4.25 0.35
N VAL A 70 -4.10 5.50 0.02
CA VAL A 70 -4.91 6.56 0.62
C VAL A 70 -6.34 6.18 0.27
N ASP A 71 -7.11 5.78 1.29
CA ASP A 71 -8.54 5.51 1.17
C ASP A 71 -9.25 6.86 1.06
N THR A 72 -8.92 7.58 0.01
CA THR A 72 -9.80 8.57 -0.53
C THR A 72 -10.76 7.78 -1.40
N GLU A 73 -12.06 7.89 -1.14
CA GLU A 73 -13.16 7.50 -2.03
C GLU A 73 -13.05 8.19 -3.41
N ASP A 74 -11.85 8.60 -3.81
CA ASP A 74 -11.53 9.13 -5.10
C ASP A 74 -11.29 7.95 -6.04
N ASP A 75 -12.37 7.50 -6.68
CA ASP A 75 -12.37 6.66 -7.89
C ASP A 75 -11.51 7.24 -9.04
N LYS A 76 -10.75 8.32 -8.76
CA LYS A 76 -9.97 9.07 -9.73
C LYS A 76 -8.49 8.73 -9.76
N ILE A 77 -7.98 7.94 -8.77
CA ILE A 77 -6.57 7.59 -8.77
C ILE A 77 -6.34 6.36 -9.64
N ASP A 78 -5.47 6.56 -10.62
CA ASP A 78 -5.08 5.53 -11.57
C ASP A 78 -3.83 4.79 -11.04
N TYR A 79 -4.05 3.62 -10.47
CA TYR A 79 -3.00 2.81 -9.87
C TYR A 79 -2.23 2.03 -10.93
N ILE A 80 -0.90 2.02 -10.83
CA ILE A 80 -0.03 1.23 -11.71
C ILE A 80 -0.07 -0.26 -11.33
N TRP A 81 -0.12 -0.60 -10.04
CA TRP A 81 -0.20 -1.96 -9.59
C TRP A 81 -1.59 -2.31 -9.06
N LEU A 82 -2.21 -3.34 -9.63
CA LEU A 82 -3.51 -3.85 -9.21
C LEU A 82 -3.35 -5.17 -8.46
N PRO A 83 -3.89 -5.31 -7.24
CA PRO A 83 -3.96 -6.58 -6.56
C PRO A 83 -5.08 -7.45 -7.17
N ILE A 84 -4.73 -8.63 -7.67
CA ILE A 84 -5.69 -9.61 -8.16
C ILE A 84 -5.79 -10.74 -7.14
N LYS A 85 -7.01 -11.06 -6.73
CA LYS A 85 -7.29 -12.21 -5.86
C LYS A 85 -7.39 -13.47 -6.72
N THR A 86 -6.53 -14.45 -6.44
CA THR A 86 -6.60 -15.77 -7.09
C THR A 86 -7.69 -16.65 -6.48
N ARG A 87 -8.01 -17.78 -7.12
CA ARG A 87 -9.03 -18.73 -6.63
C ARG A 87 -8.69 -19.35 -5.27
N GLU A 88 -7.42 -19.35 -4.89
CA GLU A 88 -6.92 -19.89 -3.61
C GLU A 88 -6.83 -18.83 -2.51
N GLU A 89 -7.54 -17.71 -2.63
CA GLU A 89 -7.48 -16.57 -1.73
C GLU A 89 -6.09 -15.89 -1.62
N GLN A 90 -5.17 -16.25 -2.50
CA GLN A 90 -3.88 -15.58 -2.61
C GLN A 90 -4.02 -14.30 -3.43
N HIS A 91 -3.12 -13.36 -3.20
CA HIS A 91 -3.04 -12.13 -3.98
C HIS A 91 -1.81 -12.17 -4.88
N THR A 92 -2.01 -11.82 -6.14
CA THR A 92 -0.94 -11.45 -7.06
C THR A 92 -1.09 -9.99 -7.45
N PHE A 93 -0.02 -9.40 -7.96
CA PHE A 93 -0.05 -8.00 -8.42
C PHE A 93 0.26 -7.99 -9.90
N VAL A 94 -0.56 -7.26 -10.64
CA VAL A 94 -0.37 -7.05 -12.08
C VAL A 94 -0.26 -5.56 -12.36
N ILE A 95 0.41 -5.22 -13.44
CA ILE A 95 0.50 -3.83 -13.90
C ILE A 95 -0.80 -3.49 -14.64
N ASN A 96 -1.38 -2.35 -14.30
CA ASN A 96 -2.59 -1.83 -14.93
C ASN A 96 -2.27 -1.31 -16.33
N ARG A 97 -2.55 -2.12 -17.39
CA ARG A 97 -2.33 -1.72 -18.80
C ARG A 97 -3.25 -0.60 -19.24
N ASP A 98 -4.39 -0.43 -18.55
CA ASP A 98 -5.37 0.62 -18.83
C ASP A 98 -5.03 1.93 -18.10
N ALA A 99 -3.92 1.97 -17.33
CA ALA A 99 -3.48 3.19 -16.69
C ALA A 99 -3.11 4.25 -17.72
N GLN A 100 -3.55 5.48 -17.48
CA GLN A 100 -3.42 6.61 -18.43
C GLN A 100 -1.98 6.87 -18.89
N ILE A 101 -1.00 6.50 -18.05
CA ILE A 101 0.41 6.63 -18.41
C ILE A 101 0.79 5.75 -19.62
N PHE A 102 0.10 4.61 -19.81
CA PHE A 102 0.34 3.73 -20.95
C PHE A 102 -0.28 4.25 -22.24
N ASP A 103 -1.32 5.09 -22.20
CA ASP A 103 -1.93 5.71 -23.38
C ASP A 103 -0.91 6.54 -24.16
N LEU A 104 0.03 7.18 -23.45
CA LEU A 104 1.11 7.96 -24.04
C LEU A 104 2.04 7.13 -24.94
N ILE A 105 2.21 5.84 -24.59
CA ILE A 105 3.04 4.91 -25.36
C ILE A 105 2.18 4.17 -26.40
N ARG A 106 1.00 3.69 -25.98
CA ARG A 106 0.10 2.90 -26.82
C ARG A 106 -0.25 3.60 -28.13
N SER A 107 -0.47 4.91 -28.08
CA SER A 107 -0.81 5.72 -29.26
C SER A 107 0.35 5.95 -30.24
N LYS A 108 1.60 5.63 -29.85
CA LYS A 108 2.82 5.90 -30.62
C LYS A 108 3.45 4.63 -31.20
N VAL A 109 3.04 3.47 -30.76
CA VAL A 109 3.62 2.18 -31.17
C VAL A 109 2.60 1.35 -31.94
N ASP A 110 3.10 0.51 -32.85
CA ASP A 110 2.29 -0.49 -33.51
C ASP A 110 1.93 -1.65 -32.58
N ASP A 111 1.00 -2.50 -33.00
CA ASP A 111 0.53 -3.61 -32.19
C ASP A 111 1.63 -4.64 -31.91
N GLU A 112 2.59 -4.84 -32.82
CA GLU A 112 3.71 -5.75 -32.63
C GLU A 112 4.66 -5.23 -31.53
N THR A 113 4.99 -3.94 -31.58
CA THR A 113 5.82 -3.31 -30.54
C THR A 113 5.11 -3.31 -29.19
N TRP A 114 3.80 -3.03 -29.18
CA TRP A 114 3.03 -3.10 -27.94
C TRP A 114 3.02 -4.50 -27.33
N ALA A 115 2.83 -5.55 -28.14
CA ALA A 115 2.88 -6.92 -27.66
C ALA A 115 4.24 -7.29 -27.04
N ARG A 116 5.33 -6.76 -27.58
CA ARG A 116 6.67 -6.93 -26.97
C ARG A 116 6.81 -6.20 -25.64
N ILE A 117 6.24 -5.00 -25.52
CA ILE A 117 6.20 -4.25 -24.26
C ILE A 117 5.39 -5.03 -23.23
N ASP A 118 4.23 -5.55 -23.62
CA ASP A 118 3.34 -6.31 -22.72
C ASP A 118 4.03 -7.58 -22.19
N MET A 119 4.76 -8.32 -23.03
CA MET A 119 5.60 -9.45 -22.59
C MET A 119 6.63 -9.02 -21.52
N VAL A 120 7.27 -7.86 -21.69
CA VAL A 120 8.22 -7.36 -20.69
C VAL A 120 7.53 -7.01 -19.39
N LEU A 121 6.34 -6.42 -19.45
CA LEU A 121 5.54 -6.11 -18.26
C LEU A 121 5.12 -7.39 -17.52
N GLU A 122 4.74 -8.45 -18.23
CA GLU A 122 4.44 -9.76 -17.64
C GLU A 122 5.65 -10.36 -16.91
N GLU A 123 6.86 -10.28 -17.51
CA GLU A 123 8.08 -10.71 -16.83
C GLU A 123 8.40 -9.90 -15.57
N ILE A 124 8.14 -8.59 -15.58
CA ILE A 124 8.30 -7.73 -14.40
C ILE A 124 7.32 -8.14 -13.30
N GLU A 125 6.07 -8.45 -13.64
CA GLU A 125 5.06 -8.95 -12.70
C GLU A 125 5.49 -10.27 -12.05
N GLY A 126 5.99 -11.20 -12.86
CA GLY A 126 6.47 -12.50 -12.39
C GLY A 126 7.74 -12.43 -11.54
N ALA A 127 8.56 -11.39 -11.76
CA ALA A 127 9.83 -11.19 -11.08
C ALA A 127 9.74 -10.33 -9.81
N LEU A 128 8.53 -9.97 -9.35
CA LEU A 128 8.37 -9.10 -8.18
C LEU A 128 8.97 -9.75 -6.92
N PRO A 129 9.97 -9.14 -6.26
CA PRO A 129 10.71 -9.76 -5.16
C PRO A 129 9.94 -9.63 -3.82
N TYR A 130 8.77 -10.24 -3.70
CA TYR A 130 7.87 -10.13 -2.55
C TYR A 130 8.57 -10.40 -1.21
N GLN A 131 9.41 -11.43 -1.15
CA GLN A 131 10.11 -11.79 0.08
C GLN A 131 11.08 -10.71 0.52
N GLN A 132 11.85 -10.16 -0.43
CA GLN A 132 12.80 -9.10 -0.13
C GLN A 132 12.08 -7.81 0.30
N ILE A 133 11.02 -7.43 -0.41
CA ILE A 133 10.18 -6.26 -0.06
C ILE A 133 9.62 -6.43 1.35
N TYR A 134 9.14 -7.62 1.69
CA TYR A 134 8.62 -7.91 3.04
C TYR A 134 9.71 -7.76 4.11
N ILE A 135 10.88 -8.34 3.88
CA ILE A 135 12.02 -8.27 4.82
C ILE A 135 12.45 -6.82 5.02
N ASP A 136 12.65 -6.07 3.93
CA ASP A 136 13.14 -4.69 4.00
C ASP A 136 12.10 -3.74 4.63
N LYS A 137 10.81 -3.96 4.35
CA LYS A 137 9.73 -3.21 5.03
C LYS A 137 9.68 -3.53 6.51
N SER A 138 9.86 -4.82 6.89
CA SER A 138 9.84 -5.26 8.28
C SER A 138 11.00 -4.68 9.10
N GLN A 139 12.12 -4.41 8.45
CA GLN A 139 13.32 -3.84 9.04
C GLN A 139 13.44 -2.31 8.91
N ASN A 140 12.38 -1.64 8.42
CA ASN A 140 12.37 -0.20 8.13
C ASN A 140 13.50 0.25 7.20
N ARG A 141 13.92 -0.61 6.26
CA ARG A 141 14.95 -0.31 5.27
C ARG A 141 14.39 0.33 3.99
N ILE A 142 13.09 0.17 3.74
CA ILE A 142 12.43 0.89 2.66
C ILE A 142 12.11 2.29 3.20
N ALA A 143 12.84 3.26 2.70
CA ALA A 143 12.57 4.66 3.02
C ALA A 143 11.27 5.09 2.29
N ASP A 144 10.32 5.64 3.04
CA ASP A 144 9.23 6.42 2.46
C ASP A 144 9.81 7.81 2.10
N THR A 145 10.71 7.82 1.10
CA THR A 145 11.44 9.03 0.76
C THR A 145 10.61 9.93 -0.12
N VAL A 146 10.01 10.95 0.49
CA VAL A 146 9.81 12.24 -0.18
C VAL A 146 11.10 13.03 0.05
N ASP A 147 12.15 12.68 -0.68
CA ASP A 147 13.41 13.41 -0.65
C ASP A 147 13.38 14.53 -1.70
N THR A 148 14.06 15.64 -1.43
CA THR A 148 14.11 16.79 -2.33
C THR A 148 14.63 16.41 -3.72
N GLU A 149 15.58 15.47 -3.80
CA GLU A 149 16.07 14.91 -5.06
C GLU A 149 14.98 14.18 -5.84
N ARG A 150 14.13 13.42 -5.15
CA ARG A 150 13.02 12.69 -5.77
C ARG A 150 11.95 13.63 -6.31
N ILE A 151 11.68 14.76 -5.62
CA ILE A 151 10.75 15.78 -6.10
C ILE A 151 11.24 16.35 -7.43
N ALA A 152 12.53 16.68 -7.53
CA ALA A 152 13.12 17.19 -8.77
C ALA A 152 13.06 16.17 -9.92
N GLU A 153 13.31 14.88 -9.62
CA GLU A 153 13.17 13.81 -10.61
C GLU A 153 11.72 13.67 -11.11
N ILE A 154 10.76 13.68 -10.19
CA ILE A 154 9.33 13.57 -10.54
C ILE A 154 8.89 14.77 -11.35
N GLU A 155 9.33 15.99 -11.00
CA GLU A 155 9.06 17.19 -11.77
C GLU A 155 9.62 17.08 -13.20
N ALA A 156 10.87 16.64 -13.35
CA ALA A 156 11.49 16.46 -14.66
C ALA A 156 10.71 15.42 -15.51
N LYS A 157 10.32 14.30 -14.92
CA LYS A 157 9.50 13.27 -15.58
C LYS A 157 8.13 13.83 -15.99
N ALA A 158 7.46 14.56 -15.09
CA ALA A 158 6.17 15.18 -15.40
C ALA A 158 6.27 16.13 -16.60
N ARG A 159 7.30 16.98 -16.65
CA ARG A 159 7.52 17.91 -17.77
C ARG A 159 7.73 17.19 -19.11
N ILE A 160 8.50 16.08 -19.09
CA ILE A 160 8.70 15.26 -20.29
C ILE A 160 7.37 14.66 -20.75
N LEU A 161 6.58 14.07 -19.86
CA LEU A 161 5.30 13.43 -20.18
C LEU A 161 4.29 14.47 -20.69
N ILE A 162 4.22 15.65 -20.08
CA ILE A 162 3.36 16.75 -20.53
C ILE A 162 3.76 17.18 -21.95
N SER A 163 5.07 17.33 -22.22
CA SER A 163 5.55 17.72 -23.55
C SER A 163 5.26 16.64 -24.61
N MET A 164 5.36 15.37 -24.25
CA MET A 164 5.00 14.25 -25.12
C MET A 164 3.50 14.24 -25.44
N ALA A 165 2.63 14.42 -24.44
CA ALA A 165 1.19 14.48 -24.61
C ALA A 165 0.78 15.67 -25.50
N ALA A 166 1.36 16.85 -25.28
CA ALA A 166 1.12 18.02 -26.11
C ALA A 166 1.55 17.79 -27.57
N ALA A 167 2.68 17.11 -27.81
CA ALA A 167 3.14 16.73 -29.16
C ALA A 167 2.21 15.73 -29.85
N MET A 168 1.34 15.04 -29.10
CA MET A 168 0.35 14.08 -29.60
C MET A 168 -0.96 14.72 -30.05
N GLY A 169 -1.09 16.06 -29.91
CA GLY A 169 -2.29 16.79 -30.29
C GLY A 169 -3.28 17.02 -29.15
N ASP A 170 -2.94 16.62 -27.95
CA ASP A 170 -3.69 17.01 -26.75
C ASP A 170 -3.35 18.48 -26.44
N SER A 171 -4.26 19.39 -26.78
CA SER A 171 -3.97 20.83 -26.81
C SER A 171 -4.17 21.51 -25.47
N ASP A 172 -4.83 20.84 -24.51
CA ASP A 172 -5.12 21.42 -23.21
C ASP A 172 -4.11 20.95 -22.16
N LYS A 173 -3.11 21.79 -21.91
CA LYS A 173 -2.08 21.56 -20.89
C LYS A 173 -2.69 21.26 -19.51
N ALA A 174 -3.76 21.95 -19.12
CA ALA A 174 -4.39 21.74 -17.82
C ALA A 174 -5.00 20.33 -17.71
N SER A 175 -5.67 19.86 -18.75
CA SER A 175 -6.23 18.51 -18.82
C SER A 175 -5.14 17.43 -18.75
N ILE A 176 -4.00 17.63 -19.43
CA ILE A 176 -2.86 16.71 -19.37
C ILE A 176 -2.31 16.62 -17.93
N ILE A 177 -2.12 17.77 -17.27
CA ILE A 177 -1.63 17.82 -15.89
C ILE A 177 -2.62 17.15 -14.94
N GLU A 178 -3.92 17.41 -15.08
CA GLU A 178 -4.97 16.78 -14.28
C GLU A 178 -4.89 15.25 -14.37
N ARG A 179 -4.83 14.70 -15.58
CA ARG A 179 -4.74 13.26 -15.82
C ARG A 179 -3.46 12.66 -15.26
N LEU A 180 -2.32 13.32 -15.51
CA LEU A 180 -1.03 12.85 -15.04
C LEU A 180 -0.96 12.78 -13.52
N PHE A 181 -1.49 13.79 -12.83
CA PHE A 181 -1.49 13.82 -11.36
C PHE A 181 -2.60 13.01 -10.69
N ASN A 182 -3.47 12.39 -11.47
CA ASN A 182 -4.36 11.34 -11.00
C ASN A 182 -3.69 9.95 -11.04
N SER A 183 -2.53 9.80 -11.66
CA SER A 183 -1.79 8.53 -11.78
C SER A 183 -0.61 8.45 -10.81
N GLU A 184 -0.26 7.24 -10.35
CA GLU A 184 0.99 6.99 -9.64
C GLU A 184 2.21 7.18 -10.54
N PRO A 185 3.33 7.70 -10.03
CA PRO A 185 3.56 8.17 -8.66
C PRO A 185 3.23 9.66 -8.44
N PHE A 186 2.70 10.36 -9.45
CA PHE A 186 2.52 11.82 -9.46
C PHE A 186 1.45 12.29 -8.47
N ASN A 187 0.43 11.47 -8.21
CA ASN A 187 -0.62 11.73 -7.24
C ASN A 187 -0.10 12.01 -5.81
N ASN A 188 1.10 11.53 -5.50
CA ASN A 188 1.75 11.74 -4.20
C ASN A 188 2.42 13.13 -4.07
N PHE A 189 2.39 13.95 -5.13
CA PHE A 189 3.07 15.25 -5.20
C PHE A 189 2.12 16.38 -5.61
N PRO A 190 1.05 16.67 -4.84
CA PRO A 190 0.04 17.67 -5.21
C PRO A 190 0.62 19.07 -5.36
N GLU A 191 1.71 19.39 -4.66
CA GLU A 191 2.39 20.69 -4.76
C GLU A 191 2.99 20.94 -6.16
N LEU A 192 3.51 19.87 -6.79
CA LEU A 192 4.03 19.96 -8.17
C LEU A 192 2.89 20.18 -9.17
N LYS A 193 1.70 19.61 -8.93
CA LYS A 193 0.53 19.87 -9.77
C LYS A 193 0.20 21.36 -9.83
N VAL A 194 0.10 21.99 -8.65
CA VAL A 194 -0.19 23.43 -8.55
C VAL A 194 0.88 24.24 -9.30
N LYS A 195 2.15 23.97 -9.04
CA LYS A 195 3.28 24.65 -9.70
C LYS A 195 3.21 24.58 -11.23
N LEU A 196 2.93 23.38 -11.78
CA LEU A 196 2.90 23.16 -13.23
C LEU A 196 1.65 23.75 -13.91
N LEU A 197 0.56 23.97 -13.16
CA LEU A 197 -0.64 24.65 -13.65
C LEU A 197 -0.48 26.17 -13.70
N GLU A 198 0.36 26.74 -12.83
CA GLU A 198 0.62 28.18 -12.78
C GLU A 198 1.67 28.67 -13.82
N GLU A 199 2.45 27.77 -14.39
CA GLU A 199 3.43 28.04 -15.47
C GLU A 199 2.78 27.96 -16.88
#